data_960cdb87faec4f05a844b304d4aec1c2
#
_entry.id   960cdb87faec4f05a844b304d4aec1c2
#
_cell.length_a   1.000
_cell.length_b   1.000
_cell.length_c   1.000
_cell.angle_alpha   90.00
_cell.angle_beta   90.00
_cell.angle_gamma   90.00
#
_symmetry.space_group_name_H-M   'P 1'
#
loop_
_entity.id
_entity.type
_entity.pdbx_description
1 polymer ?
#
loop_
_entity_poly.entity_id
_entity_poly.type
_entity_poly.pdbx_seq_one_letter_code
_entity_poly.pdbx_strand_id
1 'polypeptide(L)'
;ASIRDVIFSGTLAAILTALMILIFLGSVRSTFIIAISIPLSVLFAVICSSLCGQTINMMSLSGLGLAIGMLVDNATVVIENILRNKETMQMATIKDVIYKSASEVATPTLVSTLSICTVFAPIFLMEGATKYLFIPLAMSVIFSMLGSYMLSNTLVPVLVDKLLKKKEVLKESSILFKINNFVNTNFATFRNAYKKFLVKMILRRPKKVAVIYGAVVLSALILTPFIGENFFPEVDAGQIRLHVYAPHG
;
A
#
# COMPACT_ATOMS: atom_id res chain seq x y z
N ALA A 1 -10.29 21.18 -11.91
CA ALA A 1 -9.48 20.16 -12.58
C ALA A 1 -8.84 19.24 -11.55
N SER A 2 -8.10 19.77 -10.59
CA SER A 2 -7.23 19.01 -9.69
C SER A 2 -7.93 18.02 -8.74
N ILE A 3 -9.09 18.34 -8.16
CA ILE A 3 -9.85 17.38 -7.30
C ILE A 3 -10.33 16.19 -8.13
N ARG A 4 -10.83 16.46 -9.33
CA ARG A 4 -11.28 15.42 -10.26
C ARG A 4 -10.14 14.50 -10.68
N ASP A 5 -8.94 15.06 -10.91
CA ASP A 5 -7.76 14.30 -11.30
C ASP A 5 -7.24 13.40 -10.17
N VAL A 6 -7.30 13.87 -8.91
CA VAL A 6 -6.95 13.05 -7.74
C VAL A 6 -7.96 11.91 -7.53
N ILE A 7 -9.26 12.19 -7.65
CA ILE A 7 -10.31 11.15 -7.57
C ILE A 7 -10.13 10.12 -8.68
N PHE A 8 -9.86 10.55 -9.90
CA PHE A 8 -9.61 9.66 -11.03
C PHE A 8 -8.39 8.79 -10.80
N SER A 9 -7.27 9.39 -10.40
CA SER A 9 -6.03 8.67 -10.10
C SER A 9 -6.19 7.69 -8.94
N GLY A 10 -6.88 8.08 -7.87
CA GLY A 10 -7.18 7.23 -6.73
C GLY A 10 -8.09 6.04 -7.12
N THR A 11 -9.10 6.29 -7.94
CA THR A 11 -9.98 5.22 -8.46
C THR A 11 -9.23 4.26 -9.37
N LEU A 12 -8.39 4.79 -10.25
CA LEU A 12 -7.54 3.98 -11.14
C LEU A 12 -6.57 3.11 -10.32
N ALA A 13 -5.91 3.68 -9.31
CA ALA A 13 -5.04 2.95 -8.40
C ALA A 13 -5.78 1.82 -7.67
N ALA A 14 -6.99 2.08 -7.15
CA ALA A 14 -7.81 1.08 -6.49
C ALA A 14 -8.22 -0.07 -7.43
N ILE A 15 -8.59 0.25 -8.68
CA ILE A 15 -8.95 -0.76 -9.70
C ILE A 15 -7.73 -1.61 -10.06
N LEU A 16 -6.58 -0.98 -10.34
CA LEU A 16 -5.34 -1.71 -10.67
C LEU A 16 -4.90 -2.61 -9.52
N THR A 17 -5.00 -2.13 -8.29
CA THR A 17 -4.68 -2.90 -7.09
C THR A 17 -5.63 -4.09 -6.93
N ALA A 18 -6.94 -3.89 -7.08
CA ALA A 18 -7.93 -4.97 -7.02
C ALA A 18 -7.68 -6.02 -8.12
N LEU A 19 -7.29 -5.61 -9.32
CA LEU A 19 -6.94 -6.50 -10.42
C LEU A 19 -5.68 -7.31 -10.10
N MET A 20 -4.65 -6.69 -9.55
CA MET A 20 -3.43 -7.39 -9.12
C MET A 20 -3.73 -8.42 -8.02
N ILE A 21 -4.52 -8.05 -7.03
CA ILE A 21 -4.94 -8.96 -5.96
C ILE A 21 -5.72 -10.14 -6.53
N LEU A 22 -6.63 -9.89 -7.47
CA LEU A 22 -7.40 -10.93 -8.14
C LEU A 22 -6.50 -11.93 -8.88
N ILE A 23 -5.46 -11.45 -9.55
CA ILE A 23 -4.49 -12.28 -10.25
C ILE A 23 -3.68 -13.15 -9.25
N PHE A 24 -3.20 -12.55 -8.14
CA PHE A 24 -2.35 -13.26 -7.18
C PHE A 24 -3.13 -14.19 -6.25
N LEU A 25 -4.26 -13.76 -5.72
CA LEU A 25 -5.07 -14.60 -4.82
C LEU A 25 -5.97 -15.60 -5.57
N GLY A 26 -6.30 -15.32 -6.84
CA GLY A 26 -7.16 -16.18 -7.64
C GLY A 26 -8.60 -16.33 -7.12
N SER A 27 -9.03 -15.48 -6.17
CA SER A 27 -10.34 -15.55 -5.52
C SER A 27 -11.05 -14.21 -5.60
N VAL A 28 -12.16 -14.18 -6.32
CA VAL A 28 -13.01 -12.97 -6.45
C VAL A 28 -13.55 -12.51 -5.08
N ARG A 29 -13.87 -13.46 -4.20
CA ARG A 29 -14.41 -13.13 -2.86
C ARG A 29 -13.36 -12.47 -1.99
N SER A 30 -12.15 -12.99 -1.98
CA SER A 30 -11.02 -12.40 -1.25
C SER A 30 -10.71 -10.99 -1.77
N THR A 31 -10.67 -10.82 -3.10
CA THR A 31 -10.49 -9.51 -3.73
C THR A 31 -11.60 -8.54 -3.35
N PHE A 32 -12.85 -8.97 -3.32
CA PHE A 32 -13.99 -8.14 -2.93
C PHE A 32 -13.90 -7.68 -1.47
N ILE A 33 -13.46 -8.55 -0.54
CA ILE A 33 -13.26 -8.19 0.86
C ILE A 33 -12.21 -7.08 0.98
N ILE A 34 -11.08 -7.22 0.28
CA ILE A 34 -10.01 -6.21 0.28
C ILE A 34 -10.51 -4.91 -0.37
N ALA A 35 -11.20 -5.01 -1.51
CA ALA A 35 -11.73 -3.85 -2.22
C ALA A 35 -12.72 -3.02 -1.39
N ILE A 36 -13.49 -3.65 -0.50
CA ILE A 36 -14.38 -2.94 0.43
C ILE A 36 -13.58 -2.27 1.56
N SER A 37 -12.50 -2.87 2.03
CA SER A 37 -11.72 -2.31 3.14
C SER A 37 -11.04 -0.98 2.76
N ILE A 38 -10.69 -0.77 1.49
CA ILE A 38 -10.03 0.46 1.01
C ILE A 38 -10.92 1.69 1.21
N PRO A 39 -12.13 1.78 0.62
CA PRO A 39 -12.97 2.96 0.78
C PRO A 39 -13.39 3.20 2.24
N LEU A 40 -13.57 2.14 3.03
CA LEU A 40 -13.87 2.29 4.45
C LEU A 40 -12.70 2.88 5.24
N SER A 41 -11.46 2.49 4.93
CA SER A 41 -10.26 3.07 5.55
C SER A 41 -10.09 4.54 5.17
N VAL A 42 -10.35 4.88 3.90
CA VAL A 42 -10.33 6.28 3.42
C VAL A 42 -11.41 7.10 4.12
N LEU A 43 -12.63 6.57 4.24
CA LEU A 43 -13.73 7.25 4.94
C LEU A 43 -13.40 7.46 6.42
N PHE A 44 -12.84 6.46 7.09
CA PHE A 44 -12.34 6.59 8.46
C PHE A 44 -11.32 7.73 8.58
N ALA A 45 -10.35 7.80 7.64
CA ALA A 45 -9.34 8.86 7.64
C ALA A 45 -9.96 10.26 7.46
N VAL A 46 -10.93 10.39 6.55
CA VAL A 46 -11.64 11.66 6.33
C VAL A 46 -12.39 12.11 7.58
N ILE A 47 -13.09 11.18 8.25
CA ILE A 47 -13.81 11.47 9.49
C ILE A 47 -12.83 11.93 10.58
N CYS A 48 -11.75 11.17 10.82
CA CYS A 48 -10.75 11.51 11.84
C CYS A 48 -10.05 12.83 11.53
N SER A 49 -9.68 13.09 10.27
CA SER A 49 -9.10 14.37 9.86
C SER A 49 -10.05 15.55 10.10
N SER A 50 -11.34 15.37 9.80
CA SER A 50 -12.38 16.39 10.04
C SER A 50 -12.56 16.67 11.54
N LEU A 51 -12.54 15.65 12.40
CA LEU A 51 -12.61 15.80 13.85
C LEU A 51 -11.39 16.54 14.41
N CYS A 52 -10.23 16.45 13.75
CA CYS A 52 -9.03 17.21 14.09
C CYS A 52 -9.02 18.63 13.47
N GLY A 53 -10.13 19.09 12.90
CA GLY A 53 -10.25 20.43 12.31
C GLY A 53 -9.57 20.59 10.94
N GLN A 54 -9.17 19.49 10.29
CA GLN A 54 -8.59 19.54 8.95
C GLN A 54 -9.67 19.57 7.89
N THR A 55 -9.45 20.38 6.85
CA THR A 55 -10.33 20.45 5.68
C THR A 55 -9.80 19.57 4.56
N ILE A 56 -10.72 19.13 3.68
CA ILE A 56 -10.33 18.45 2.45
C ILE A 56 -9.71 19.47 1.50
N ASN A 57 -8.41 19.30 1.25
CA ASN A 57 -7.63 20.14 0.34
C ASN A 57 -6.74 19.27 -0.56
N MET A 58 -5.99 19.89 -1.46
CA MET A 58 -5.11 19.18 -2.39
C MET A 58 -4.11 18.27 -1.69
N MET A 59 -3.55 18.73 -0.56
CA MET A 59 -2.54 17.96 0.19
C MET A 59 -3.17 16.78 0.93
N SER A 60 -4.35 16.95 1.54
CA SER A 60 -5.07 15.84 2.17
C SER A 60 -5.52 14.78 1.13
N LEU A 61 -5.98 15.22 -0.05
CA LEU A 61 -6.32 14.31 -1.14
C LEU A 61 -5.10 13.57 -1.69
N SER A 62 -3.96 14.23 -1.81
CA SER A 62 -2.70 13.61 -2.20
C SER A 62 -2.25 12.58 -1.16
N GLY A 63 -2.39 12.88 0.13
CA GLY A 63 -2.14 11.93 1.22
C GLY A 63 -3.05 10.71 1.16
N LEU A 64 -4.35 10.89 0.90
CA LEU A 64 -5.28 9.78 0.69
C LEU A 64 -4.91 8.95 -0.54
N GLY A 65 -4.52 9.59 -1.65
CA GLY A 65 -4.05 8.90 -2.85
C GLY A 65 -2.81 8.04 -2.59
N LEU A 66 -1.84 8.58 -1.85
CA LEU A 66 -0.67 7.83 -1.40
C LEU A 66 -1.06 6.66 -0.49
N ALA A 67 -1.97 6.90 0.46
CA ALA A 67 -2.43 5.88 1.40
C ALA A 67 -3.12 4.71 0.69
N ILE A 68 -3.91 4.93 -0.37
CA ILE A 68 -4.61 3.86 -1.11
C ILE A 68 -3.65 2.74 -1.52
N GLY A 69 -2.44 3.09 -1.99
CA GLY A 69 -1.42 2.10 -2.35
C GLY A 69 -0.91 1.26 -1.18
N MET A 70 -0.97 1.79 0.05
CA MET A 70 -0.47 1.12 1.27
C MET A 70 -1.58 0.42 2.06
N LEU A 71 -2.84 0.83 1.90
CA LEU A 71 -3.98 0.29 2.69
C LEU A 71 -4.25 -1.20 2.42
N VAL A 72 -3.91 -1.65 1.23
CA VAL A 72 -4.16 -3.01 0.74
C VAL A 72 -3.37 -4.04 1.53
N ASP A 73 -2.18 -3.70 1.99
CA ASP A 73 -1.24 -4.65 2.60
C ASP A 73 -1.80 -5.27 3.87
N ASN A 74 -2.40 -4.48 4.77
CA ASN A 74 -2.96 -4.99 6.02
C ASN A 74 -4.05 -6.05 5.79
N ALA A 75 -5.00 -5.76 4.90
CA ALA A 75 -6.09 -6.68 4.59
C ALA A 75 -5.61 -7.92 3.84
N THR A 76 -4.65 -7.75 2.91
CA THR A 76 -4.07 -8.85 2.13
C THR A 76 -3.35 -9.84 3.02
N VAL A 77 -2.50 -9.37 3.94
CA VAL A 77 -1.74 -10.22 4.88
C VAL A 77 -2.68 -11.05 5.75
N VAL A 78 -3.76 -10.45 6.28
CA VAL A 78 -4.76 -11.18 7.09
C VAL A 78 -5.44 -12.26 6.26
N ILE A 79 -5.92 -11.94 5.06
CA ILE A 79 -6.61 -12.91 4.19
C ILE A 79 -5.67 -14.03 3.75
N GLU A 80 -4.44 -13.70 3.34
CA GLU A 80 -3.45 -14.69 2.92
C GLU A 80 -3.13 -15.66 4.07
N ASN A 81 -2.93 -15.15 5.28
CA ASN A 81 -2.69 -16.00 6.44
C ASN A 81 -3.88 -16.91 6.76
N ILE A 82 -5.13 -16.40 6.64
CA ILE A 82 -6.34 -17.21 6.82
C ILE A 82 -6.41 -18.31 5.77
N LEU A 83 -6.17 -17.99 4.50
CA LEU A 83 -6.20 -18.98 3.42
C LEU A 83 -5.12 -20.05 3.60
N ARG A 84 -3.91 -19.66 3.96
CA ARG A 84 -2.80 -20.57 4.23
C ARG A 84 -3.09 -21.50 5.42
N ASN A 85 -3.58 -20.96 6.52
CA ASN A 85 -3.91 -21.76 7.70
C ASN A 85 -5.12 -22.66 7.46
N LYS A 86 -6.07 -22.27 6.62
CA LYS A 86 -7.19 -23.13 6.20
C LYS A 86 -6.74 -24.38 5.46
N GLU A 87 -5.67 -24.30 4.66
CA GLU A 87 -5.08 -25.45 3.99
C GLU A 87 -4.33 -26.37 4.97
N THR A 88 -3.69 -25.78 5.98
CA THR A 88 -2.85 -26.53 6.94
C THR A 88 -3.67 -27.14 8.07
N MET A 89 -4.70 -26.44 8.55
CA MET A 89 -5.51 -26.82 9.71
C MET A 89 -6.84 -27.49 9.29
N GLN A 90 -6.78 -28.57 8.54
CA GLN A 90 -7.94 -29.24 7.93
C GLN A 90 -9.00 -29.75 8.94
N MET A 91 -8.61 -30.03 10.19
CA MET A 91 -9.48 -30.54 11.24
C MET A 91 -10.08 -29.44 12.15
N ALA A 92 -9.67 -28.18 12.00
CA ALA A 92 -10.14 -27.10 12.85
C ALA A 92 -11.43 -26.46 12.31
N THR A 93 -12.25 -25.92 13.22
CA THR A 93 -13.42 -25.14 12.82
C THR A 93 -12.97 -23.88 12.07
N ILE A 94 -13.71 -23.47 11.04
CA ILE A 94 -13.39 -22.28 10.25
C ILE A 94 -13.19 -21.03 11.11
N LYS A 95 -13.93 -20.91 12.21
CA LYS A 95 -13.80 -19.78 13.15
C LYS A 95 -12.47 -19.81 13.89
N ASP A 96 -12.00 -21.01 14.31
CA ASP A 96 -10.73 -21.17 15.01
C ASP A 96 -9.57 -20.84 14.06
N VAL A 97 -9.68 -21.25 12.80
CA VAL A 97 -8.70 -20.89 11.76
C VAL A 97 -8.62 -19.38 11.57
N ILE A 98 -9.77 -18.71 11.44
CA ILE A 98 -9.84 -17.26 11.27
C ILE A 98 -9.26 -16.55 12.49
N TYR A 99 -9.68 -16.92 13.70
CA TYR A 99 -9.19 -16.30 14.94
C TYR A 99 -7.68 -16.46 15.09
N LYS A 100 -7.16 -17.67 14.95
CA LYS A 100 -5.74 -17.95 15.04
C LYS A 100 -4.95 -17.16 13.98
N SER A 101 -5.40 -17.19 12.73
CA SER A 101 -4.71 -16.52 11.63
C SER A 101 -4.70 -15.00 11.81
N ALA A 102 -5.80 -14.40 12.23
CA ALA A 102 -5.86 -12.96 12.48
C ALA A 102 -4.96 -12.56 13.66
N SER A 103 -4.95 -13.33 14.76
CA SER A 103 -4.10 -13.07 15.92
C SER A 103 -2.59 -13.21 15.63
N GLU A 104 -2.20 -14.16 14.77
CA GLU A 104 -0.81 -14.35 14.38
C GLU A 104 -0.23 -13.13 13.65
N VAL A 105 -1.03 -12.45 12.85
CA VAL A 105 -0.57 -11.29 12.05
C VAL A 105 -0.92 -9.94 12.66
N ALA A 106 -1.73 -9.89 13.71
CA ALA A 106 -2.14 -8.64 14.34
C ALA A 106 -0.95 -7.81 14.86
N THR A 107 -0.01 -8.44 15.56
CA THR A 107 1.19 -7.76 16.08
C THR A 107 2.15 -7.31 14.97
N PRO A 108 2.54 -8.16 14.00
CA PRO A 108 3.37 -7.71 12.87
C PRO A 108 2.75 -6.57 12.06
N THR A 109 1.44 -6.62 11.79
CA THR A 109 0.77 -5.55 11.04
C THR A 109 0.63 -4.27 11.84
N LEU A 110 0.47 -4.35 13.19
CA LEU A 110 0.52 -3.17 14.05
C LEU A 110 1.88 -2.49 13.98
N VAL A 111 2.96 -3.27 14.14
CA VAL A 111 4.34 -2.73 14.08
C VAL A 111 4.61 -2.09 12.72
N SER A 112 4.20 -2.74 11.63
CA SER A 112 4.32 -2.18 10.28
C SER A 112 3.56 -0.86 10.14
N THR A 113 2.30 -0.82 10.59
CA THR A 113 1.46 0.38 10.55
C THR A 113 2.07 1.52 11.36
N LEU A 114 2.54 1.24 12.59
CA LEU A 114 3.21 2.24 13.43
C LEU A 114 4.53 2.73 12.81
N SER A 115 5.28 1.85 12.15
CA SER A 115 6.51 2.23 11.43
C SER A 115 6.21 3.24 10.33
N ILE A 116 5.16 3.01 9.54
CA ILE A 116 4.71 3.97 8.52
C ILE A 116 4.27 5.29 9.16
N CYS A 117 3.47 5.24 10.23
CA CYS A 117 3.07 6.44 10.96
C CYS A 117 4.27 7.26 11.48
N THR A 118 5.32 6.56 11.95
CA THR A 118 6.55 7.20 12.44
C THR A 118 7.31 7.94 11.33
N VAL A 119 7.26 7.47 10.09
CA VAL A 119 7.88 8.17 8.93
C VAL A 119 7.22 9.55 8.70
N PHE A 120 5.92 9.67 8.98
CA PHE A 120 5.19 10.95 8.83
C PHE A 120 5.22 11.82 10.10
N ALA A 121 5.64 11.29 11.26
CA ALA A 121 5.70 12.03 12.52
C ALA A 121 6.60 13.29 12.48
N PRO A 122 7.76 13.30 11.82
CA PRO A 122 8.60 14.51 11.74
C PRO A 122 7.92 15.71 11.09
N ILE A 123 6.90 15.50 10.26
CA ILE A 123 6.14 16.59 9.61
C ILE A 123 5.47 17.51 10.65
N PHE A 124 5.06 16.95 11.79
CA PHE A 124 4.46 17.76 12.87
C PHE A 124 5.47 18.66 13.59
N LEU A 125 6.76 18.36 13.49
CA LEU A 125 7.86 19.12 14.06
C LEU A 125 8.38 20.22 13.12
N MET A 126 7.90 20.25 11.87
CA MET A 126 8.31 21.28 10.90
C MET A 126 7.78 22.66 11.32
N GLU A 127 8.47 23.70 10.88
CA GLU A 127 8.11 25.10 11.12
C GLU A 127 7.80 25.84 9.80
N GLY A 128 7.14 26.99 9.93
CA GLY A 128 6.85 27.87 8.80
C GLY A 128 5.72 27.39 7.89
N ALA A 129 5.68 27.89 6.66
CA ALA A 129 4.64 27.62 5.67
C ALA A 129 4.55 26.13 5.29
N THR A 130 5.68 25.44 5.27
CA THR A 130 5.80 24.01 4.95
C THR A 130 4.97 23.14 5.90
N LYS A 131 4.90 23.50 7.17
CA LYS A 131 4.07 22.83 8.18
C LYS A 131 2.60 22.78 7.75
N TYR A 132 2.04 23.92 7.37
CA TYR A 132 0.62 24.02 7.00
C TYR A 132 0.28 23.26 5.73
N LEU A 133 1.24 23.09 4.83
CA LEU A 133 1.05 22.32 3.60
C LEU A 133 1.08 20.82 3.86
N PHE A 134 2.02 20.32 4.66
CA PHE A 134 2.25 18.89 4.81
C PHE A 134 1.49 18.23 5.96
N ILE A 135 1.02 18.97 6.98
CA ILE A 135 0.20 18.40 8.06
C ILE A 135 -1.05 17.70 7.54
N PRO A 136 -1.89 18.28 6.63
CA PRO A 136 -3.08 17.61 6.13
C PRO A 136 -2.74 16.31 5.38
N LEU A 137 -1.62 16.27 4.66
CA LEU A 137 -1.11 15.08 4.00
C LEU A 137 -0.75 13.98 5.01
N ALA A 138 0.09 14.33 5.99
CA ALA A 138 0.53 13.39 7.02
C ALA A 138 -0.64 12.80 7.83
N MET A 139 -1.58 13.65 8.25
CA MET A 139 -2.78 13.22 8.99
C MET A 139 -3.64 12.28 8.16
N SER A 140 -3.84 12.58 6.88
CA SER A 140 -4.61 11.72 5.97
C SER A 140 -3.98 10.33 5.84
N VAL A 141 -2.65 10.25 5.71
CA VAL A 141 -1.94 8.96 5.63
C VAL A 141 -2.02 8.21 6.95
N ILE A 142 -1.69 8.86 8.08
CA ILE A 142 -1.69 8.22 9.40
C ILE A 142 -3.07 7.67 9.74
N PHE A 143 -4.14 8.47 9.58
CA PHE A 143 -5.50 7.99 9.88
C PHE A 143 -5.96 6.91 8.92
N SER A 144 -5.59 6.98 7.64
CA SER A 144 -5.88 5.90 6.69
C SER A 144 -5.23 4.59 7.12
N MET A 145 -3.97 4.62 7.51
CA MET A 145 -3.22 3.44 7.93
C MET A 145 -3.77 2.84 9.23
N LEU A 146 -4.09 3.68 10.22
CA LEU A 146 -4.73 3.23 11.46
C LEU A 146 -6.12 2.64 11.18
N GLY A 147 -6.92 3.28 10.34
CA GLY A 147 -8.23 2.76 9.90
C GLY A 147 -8.11 1.41 9.20
N SER A 148 -7.14 1.27 8.30
CA SER A 148 -6.86 -0.01 7.62
C SER A 148 -6.48 -1.10 8.60
N TYR A 149 -5.60 -0.82 9.56
CA TYR A 149 -5.24 -1.79 10.60
C TYR A 149 -6.46 -2.22 11.44
N MET A 150 -7.29 -1.28 11.88
CA MET A 150 -8.51 -1.60 12.64
C MET A 150 -9.48 -2.45 11.83
N LEU A 151 -9.73 -2.09 10.56
CA LEU A 151 -10.64 -2.81 9.68
C LEU A 151 -10.09 -4.19 9.29
N SER A 152 -8.79 -4.32 9.08
CA SER A 152 -8.17 -5.61 8.74
C SER A 152 -8.26 -6.63 9.88
N ASN A 153 -8.26 -6.19 11.13
CA ASN A 153 -8.37 -7.06 12.30
C ASN A 153 -9.80 -7.25 12.80
N THR A 154 -10.77 -6.47 12.33
CA THR A 154 -12.18 -6.57 12.76
C THR A 154 -13.10 -6.98 11.60
N LEU A 155 -13.20 -6.13 10.57
CA LEU A 155 -14.11 -6.32 9.45
C LEU A 155 -13.70 -7.49 8.56
N VAL A 156 -12.41 -7.59 8.22
CA VAL A 156 -11.89 -8.61 7.30
C VAL A 156 -12.16 -10.02 7.82
N PRO A 157 -11.83 -10.40 9.07
CA PRO A 157 -12.18 -11.71 9.62
C PRO A 157 -13.68 -12.03 9.59
N VAL A 158 -14.53 -11.04 9.87
CA VAL A 158 -15.99 -11.21 9.84
C VAL A 158 -16.48 -11.44 8.40
N LEU A 159 -15.97 -10.69 7.43
CA LEU A 159 -16.32 -10.88 6.02
C LEU A 159 -15.82 -12.22 5.47
N VAL A 160 -14.64 -12.66 5.92
CA VAL A 160 -14.11 -13.97 5.56
C VAL A 160 -15.01 -15.08 6.10
N ASP A 161 -15.45 -15.03 7.38
CA ASP A 161 -16.39 -16.03 7.94
C ASP A 161 -17.69 -16.10 7.14
N LYS A 162 -18.21 -14.95 6.71
CA LYS A 162 -19.48 -14.91 5.97
C LYS A 162 -19.34 -15.31 4.50
N LEU A 163 -18.29 -14.88 3.82
CA LEU A 163 -18.16 -15.01 2.37
C LEU A 163 -17.35 -16.24 1.93
N LEU A 164 -16.37 -16.70 2.73
CA LEU A 164 -15.51 -17.84 2.37
C LEU A 164 -15.94 -19.19 2.96
N LYS A 165 -17.11 -19.31 3.57
CA LYS A 165 -17.64 -20.60 4.07
C LYS A 165 -17.81 -21.66 2.98
N LYS A 166 -18.15 -21.27 1.75
CA LYS A 166 -18.25 -22.18 0.60
C LYS A 166 -16.91 -22.22 -0.15
N LYS A 167 -16.38 -23.43 -0.39
CA LYS A 167 -15.23 -23.60 -1.30
C LYS A 167 -15.54 -22.92 -2.64
N GLU A 168 -14.77 -21.93 -3.01
CA GLU A 168 -14.73 -21.47 -4.40
C GLU A 168 -13.95 -22.49 -5.21
N VAL A 169 -14.66 -23.45 -5.80
CA VAL A 169 -14.11 -24.23 -6.90
C VAL A 169 -14.30 -23.35 -8.14
N LEU A 170 -13.26 -22.62 -8.52
CA LEU A 170 -13.23 -21.98 -9.83
C LEU A 170 -13.44 -23.09 -10.86
N LYS A 171 -14.50 -22.97 -11.67
CA LYS A 171 -14.72 -23.95 -12.75
C LYS A 171 -13.48 -23.94 -13.64
N GLU A 172 -12.95 -25.12 -13.99
CA GLU A 172 -11.76 -25.28 -14.83
C GLU A 172 -11.87 -24.57 -16.19
N SER A 173 -13.10 -24.34 -16.65
CA SER A 173 -13.39 -23.58 -17.87
C SER A 173 -13.35 -22.05 -17.71
N SER A 174 -13.18 -21.52 -16.49
CA SER A 174 -13.15 -20.08 -16.27
C SER A 174 -11.84 -19.46 -16.77
N ILE A 175 -11.94 -18.32 -17.45
CA ILE A 175 -10.77 -17.52 -17.87
C ILE A 175 -9.90 -17.17 -16.66
N LEU A 176 -10.51 -16.86 -15.51
CA LEU A 176 -9.79 -16.60 -14.26
C LEU A 176 -8.97 -17.80 -13.78
N PHE A 177 -9.47 -19.03 -13.93
CA PHE A 177 -8.72 -20.25 -13.60
C PHE A 177 -7.50 -20.40 -14.50
N LYS A 178 -7.63 -20.16 -15.80
CA LYS A 178 -6.51 -20.23 -16.75
C LYS A 178 -5.44 -19.17 -16.45
N ILE A 179 -5.85 -17.94 -16.19
CA ILE A 179 -4.93 -16.84 -15.82
C ILE A 179 -4.22 -17.17 -14.51
N ASN A 180 -4.94 -17.58 -13.47
CA ASN A 180 -4.37 -17.93 -12.18
C ASN A 180 -3.40 -19.11 -12.28
N ASN A 181 -3.75 -20.14 -13.04
CA ASN A 181 -2.87 -21.29 -13.26
C ASN A 181 -1.59 -20.90 -14.03
N PHE A 182 -1.73 -20.07 -15.07
CA PHE A 182 -0.59 -19.54 -15.82
C PHE A 182 0.34 -18.69 -14.92
N VAL A 183 -0.22 -17.79 -14.11
CA VAL A 183 0.54 -16.97 -13.16
C VAL A 183 1.24 -17.85 -12.13
N ASN A 184 0.53 -18.79 -11.51
CA ASN A 184 1.10 -19.68 -10.49
C ASN A 184 2.21 -20.58 -11.04
N THR A 185 2.06 -21.12 -12.25
CA THR A 185 3.07 -21.97 -12.87
C THR A 185 4.34 -21.17 -13.20
N ASN A 186 4.18 -19.99 -13.83
CA ASN A 186 5.31 -19.14 -14.16
C ASN A 186 5.98 -18.57 -12.90
N PHE A 187 5.19 -18.20 -11.89
CA PHE A 187 5.70 -17.72 -10.61
C PHE A 187 6.44 -18.84 -9.86
N ALA A 188 5.96 -20.07 -9.89
CA ALA A 188 6.68 -21.21 -9.29
C ALA A 188 8.04 -21.44 -9.98
N THR A 189 8.09 -21.32 -11.30
CA THR A 189 9.34 -21.42 -12.07
C THR A 189 10.31 -20.28 -11.71
N PHE A 190 9.81 -19.05 -11.67
CA PHE A 190 10.59 -17.89 -11.25
C PHE A 190 11.10 -18.04 -9.80
N ARG A 191 10.24 -18.44 -8.87
CA ARG A 191 10.61 -18.70 -7.47
C ARG A 191 11.71 -19.74 -7.35
N ASN A 192 11.63 -20.82 -8.12
CA ASN A 192 12.64 -21.88 -8.12
C ASN A 192 13.99 -21.40 -8.71
N ALA A 193 13.94 -20.59 -9.78
CA ALA A 193 15.12 -19.96 -10.35
C ALA A 193 15.76 -18.97 -9.36
N TYR A 194 14.94 -18.14 -8.72
CA TYR A 194 15.38 -17.19 -7.69
C TYR A 194 15.98 -17.90 -6.47
N LYS A 195 15.35 -18.98 -6.00
CA LYS A 195 15.89 -19.81 -4.91
C LYS A 195 17.27 -20.39 -5.26
N LYS A 196 17.43 -20.92 -6.48
CA LYS A 196 18.73 -21.41 -6.96
C LYS A 196 19.78 -20.30 -7.03
N PHE A 197 19.39 -19.12 -7.51
CA PHE A 197 20.25 -17.94 -7.56
C PHE A 197 20.69 -17.50 -6.15
N LEU A 198 19.75 -17.37 -5.20
CA LEU A 198 20.03 -17.04 -3.80
C LEU A 198 21.02 -18.01 -3.17
N VAL A 199 20.77 -19.31 -3.28
CA VAL A 199 21.63 -20.33 -2.71
C VAL A 199 23.03 -20.31 -3.35
N LYS A 200 23.09 -20.24 -4.69
CA LYS A 200 24.36 -20.29 -5.42
C LYS A 200 25.20 -19.03 -5.26
N MET A 201 24.57 -17.87 -5.28
CA MET A 201 25.27 -16.59 -5.31
C MET A 201 25.44 -15.99 -3.90
N ILE A 202 24.38 -15.94 -3.10
CA ILE A 202 24.40 -15.28 -1.80
C ILE A 202 24.97 -16.19 -0.72
N LEU A 203 24.42 -17.38 -0.54
CA LEU A 203 24.83 -18.29 0.54
C LEU A 203 26.23 -18.87 0.33
N ARG A 204 26.63 -19.16 -0.92
CA ARG A 204 27.97 -19.71 -1.19
C ARG A 204 29.07 -18.66 -1.27
N ARG A 205 28.76 -17.39 -1.50
CA ARG A 205 29.76 -16.32 -1.67
C ARG A 205 29.36 -15.02 -0.96
N PRO A 206 29.04 -15.04 0.35
CA PRO A 206 28.49 -13.89 1.06
C PRO A 206 29.43 -12.68 1.03
N LYS A 207 30.75 -12.87 1.12
CA LYS A 207 31.74 -11.78 1.05
C LYS A 207 31.71 -11.04 -0.29
N LYS A 208 31.58 -11.76 -1.41
CA LYS A 208 31.52 -11.13 -2.74
C LYS A 208 30.23 -10.30 -2.89
N VAL A 209 29.11 -10.84 -2.42
CA VAL A 209 27.82 -10.12 -2.45
C VAL A 209 27.87 -8.87 -1.58
N ALA A 210 28.45 -8.95 -0.38
CA ALA A 210 28.62 -7.78 0.48
C ALA A 210 29.49 -6.69 -0.17
N VAL A 211 30.57 -7.07 -0.84
CA VAL A 211 31.44 -6.12 -1.58
C VAL A 211 30.69 -5.47 -2.74
N ILE A 212 29.95 -6.25 -3.55
CA ILE A 212 29.17 -5.72 -4.66
C ILE A 212 28.10 -4.75 -4.15
N TYR A 213 27.37 -5.14 -3.08
CA TYR A 213 26.36 -4.28 -2.47
C TYR A 213 26.97 -2.99 -1.91
N GLY A 214 28.12 -3.10 -1.21
CA GLY A 214 28.86 -1.94 -0.72
C GLY A 214 29.31 -1.02 -1.86
N ALA A 215 29.80 -1.57 -2.96
CA ALA A 215 30.19 -0.78 -4.14
C ALA A 215 28.99 -0.05 -4.77
N VAL A 216 27.83 -0.69 -4.85
CA VAL A 216 26.59 -0.04 -5.34
C VAL A 216 26.16 1.10 -4.41
N VAL A 217 26.17 0.90 -3.09
CA VAL A 217 25.84 1.95 -2.12
C VAL A 217 26.83 3.12 -2.22
N LEU A 218 28.12 2.83 -2.29
CA LEU A 218 29.15 3.86 -2.44
C LEU A 218 29.00 4.64 -3.74
N SER A 219 28.70 3.96 -4.87
CA SER A 219 28.46 4.65 -6.15
C SER A 219 27.23 5.56 -6.08
N ALA A 220 26.16 5.13 -5.41
CA ALA A 220 24.98 5.96 -5.19
C ALA A 220 25.30 7.22 -4.35
N LEU A 221 26.09 7.07 -3.28
CA LEU A 221 26.55 8.20 -2.46
C LEU A 221 27.41 9.19 -3.24
N ILE A 222 28.29 8.71 -4.15
CA ILE A 222 29.12 9.56 -5.00
C ILE A 222 28.26 10.34 -6.01
N LEU A 223 27.12 9.79 -6.43
CA LEU A 223 26.19 10.45 -7.35
C LEU A 223 25.31 11.52 -6.66
N THR A 224 25.16 11.49 -5.34
CA THR A 224 24.33 12.44 -4.58
C THR A 224 24.66 13.92 -4.88
N PRO A 225 25.93 14.36 -4.95
CA PRO A 225 26.26 15.77 -5.23
C PRO A 225 25.87 16.24 -6.64
N PHE A 226 25.64 15.30 -7.58
CA PHE A 226 25.24 15.62 -8.95
C PHE A 226 23.72 15.76 -9.11
N ILE A 227 22.94 15.47 -8.06
CA ILE A 227 21.50 15.65 -8.05
C ILE A 227 21.19 17.10 -7.71
N GLY A 228 20.54 17.82 -8.63
CA GLY A 228 20.14 19.21 -8.41
C GLY A 228 19.10 19.31 -7.29
N GLU A 229 19.18 20.36 -6.49
CA GLU A 229 18.24 20.66 -5.40
C GLU A 229 17.22 21.69 -5.89
N ASN A 230 16.02 21.25 -6.21
CA ASN A 230 14.88 22.12 -6.49
C ASN A 230 13.79 21.88 -5.45
N PHE A 231 13.57 22.84 -4.56
CA PHE A 231 12.51 22.74 -3.54
C PHE A 231 11.11 22.84 -4.16
N PHE A 232 10.94 23.70 -5.16
CA PHE A 232 9.75 23.76 -5.99
C PHE A 232 10.15 23.57 -7.45
N PRO A 233 9.71 22.48 -8.11
CA PRO A 233 9.94 22.35 -9.54
C PRO A 233 9.22 23.50 -10.27
N GLU A 234 9.85 24.06 -11.28
CA GLU A 234 9.22 25.03 -12.15
C GLU A 234 8.04 24.36 -12.86
N VAL A 235 6.84 24.80 -12.51
CA VAL A 235 5.62 24.34 -13.16
C VAL A 235 5.26 25.38 -14.19
N ASP A 236 5.29 24.99 -15.47
CA ASP A 236 4.73 25.81 -16.53
C ASP A 236 3.20 25.84 -16.39
N ALA A 237 2.73 26.85 -15.66
CA ALA A 237 1.30 27.05 -15.39
C ALA A 237 0.58 27.73 -16.57
N GLY A 238 1.25 27.95 -17.71
CA GLY A 238 0.72 28.71 -18.85
C GLY A 238 0.39 30.16 -18.50
N GLN A 239 0.99 30.71 -17.43
CA GLN A 239 0.79 32.08 -17.00
C GLN A 239 1.97 32.96 -17.41
N ILE A 240 1.68 34.01 -18.14
CA ILE A 240 2.65 35.06 -18.47
C ILE A 240 2.55 36.14 -17.38
N ARG A 241 3.64 36.35 -16.60
CA ARG A 241 3.73 37.48 -15.66
C ARG A 241 4.35 38.67 -16.39
N LEU A 242 3.54 39.71 -16.64
CA LEU A 242 4.01 40.99 -17.14
C LEU A 242 4.29 41.93 -15.96
N HIS A 243 5.56 42.26 -15.75
CA HIS A 243 5.95 43.35 -14.84
C HIS A 243 5.93 44.67 -15.61
N VAL A 244 4.89 45.47 -15.39
CA VAL A 244 4.80 46.82 -15.99
C VAL A 244 5.29 47.82 -14.97
N TYR A 245 6.42 48.47 -15.27
CA TYR A 245 6.90 49.62 -14.50
C TYR A 245 6.34 50.89 -15.13
N ALA A 246 5.43 51.56 -14.47
CA ALA A 246 5.00 52.90 -14.87
C ALA A 246 5.97 53.92 -14.32
N PRO A 247 6.44 54.91 -15.14
CA PRO A 247 7.24 56.01 -14.63
C PRO A 247 6.37 56.85 -13.67
N HIS A 248 6.95 57.21 -12.56
CA HIS A 248 6.30 58.13 -11.61
C HIS A 248 6.25 59.51 -12.28
N GLY A 249 5.01 60.02 -12.47
CA GLY A 249 4.78 61.39 -12.90
C GLY A 249 4.90 62.40 -11.75
#